data_a07e0d266514f80da451600e4180d45c
#
_entry.id   a07e0d266514f80da451600e4180d45c
#
_cell.length_a   1.000
_cell.length_b   1.000
_cell.length_c   1.000
_cell.angle_alpha   90.00
_cell.angle_beta   90.00
_cell.angle_gamma   90.00
#
_symmetry.space_group_name_H-M   'P 1'
#
loop_
_entity.id
_entity.type
_entity.pdbx_description
1 polymer ?
#
loop_
_entity_poly.entity_id
_entity_poly.type
_entity_poly.pdbx_seq_one_letter_code
_entity_poly.pdbx_strand_id
1 'polypeptide(L)'
;MKKIKIILLLSIVLLVTIGALALMISLNKQPLLSVESKGNTEPTPMEVLDVRSIGQWEFLTLSDEEIVDTVRHGFFGDSELSRIYYGTLRLGSDLSKAGDDFVHAEKDSVWVTLPKITLLDNYFIDEARTRPLIEDGKWTNADRAALTRKAERIMRKRCLTKENFRKASDNARIQVAALFRAMGYKHVEVIVGN
;
A
#
# COMPACT_ATOMS: atom_id res chain seq x y z
N MET A 1 -33.45 -71.12 -10.64
CA MET A 1 -31.96 -70.95 -10.79
C MET A 1 -31.54 -69.59 -11.38
N LYS A 2 -32.22 -69.06 -12.44
CA LYS A 2 -31.84 -67.75 -13.06
C LYS A 2 -31.98 -66.55 -12.13
N LYS A 3 -33.08 -66.46 -11.31
CA LYS A 3 -33.31 -65.29 -10.35
C LYS A 3 -32.27 -65.22 -9.27
N ILE A 4 -31.75 -66.36 -8.73
CA ILE A 4 -30.71 -66.39 -7.72
C ILE A 4 -29.37 -65.88 -8.26
N LYS A 5 -29.05 -66.25 -9.50
CA LYS A 5 -27.82 -65.78 -10.18
C LYS A 5 -27.86 -64.26 -10.43
N ILE A 6 -29.04 -63.69 -10.75
CA ILE A 6 -29.21 -62.24 -10.94
C ILE A 6 -29.08 -61.49 -9.62
N ILE A 7 -29.65 -61.99 -8.52
CA ILE A 7 -29.54 -61.41 -7.20
C ILE A 7 -28.07 -61.43 -6.72
N LEU A 8 -27.37 -62.51 -6.95
CA LEU A 8 -25.96 -62.67 -6.59
C LEU A 8 -25.08 -61.69 -7.40
N LEU A 9 -25.37 -61.49 -8.68
CA LEU A 9 -24.65 -60.59 -9.55
C LEU A 9 -24.88 -59.14 -9.13
N LEU A 10 -26.11 -58.74 -8.78
CA LEU A 10 -26.45 -57.42 -8.25
C LEU A 10 -25.78 -57.12 -6.90
N SER A 11 -25.67 -58.10 -6.00
CA SER A 11 -24.99 -57.93 -4.72
C SER A 11 -23.48 -57.72 -4.88
N ILE A 12 -22.87 -58.39 -5.84
CA ILE A 12 -21.44 -58.19 -6.16
C ILE A 12 -21.20 -56.81 -6.73
N VAL A 13 -22.03 -56.35 -7.66
CA VAL A 13 -21.93 -54.98 -8.22
C VAL A 13 -22.08 -53.95 -7.14
N LEU A 14 -23.04 -54.10 -6.22
CA LEU A 14 -23.24 -53.16 -5.08
C LEU A 14 -22.02 -53.12 -4.14
N LEU A 15 -21.41 -54.29 -3.86
CA LEU A 15 -20.20 -54.33 -3.01
C LEU A 15 -19.00 -53.68 -3.69
N VAL A 16 -18.84 -53.83 -4.98
CA VAL A 16 -17.76 -53.17 -5.75
C VAL A 16 -17.96 -51.67 -5.79
N THR A 17 -19.18 -51.17 -5.97
CA THR A 17 -19.47 -49.72 -5.97
C THR A 17 -19.24 -49.10 -4.61
N ILE A 18 -19.64 -49.77 -3.53
CA ILE A 18 -19.39 -49.27 -2.15
C ILE A 18 -17.89 -49.27 -1.86
N GLY A 19 -17.15 -50.29 -2.28
CA GLY A 19 -15.70 -50.39 -2.14
C GLY A 19 -14.97 -49.29 -2.93
N ALA A 20 -15.38 -49.02 -4.14
CA ALA A 20 -14.82 -47.95 -4.97
C ALA A 20 -15.09 -46.54 -4.37
N LEU A 21 -16.30 -46.34 -3.85
CA LEU A 21 -16.65 -45.09 -3.17
C LEU A 21 -15.84 -44.87 -1.89
N ALA A 22 -15.67 -45.92 -1.06
CA ALA A 22 -14.85 -45.89 0.12
C ALA A 22 -13.37 -45.62 -0.19
N LEU A 23 -12.85 -46.22 -1.27
CA LEU A 23 -11.50 -45.96 -1.76
C LEU A 23 -11.33 -44.53 -2.24
N MET A 24 -12.32 -43.97 -2.95
CA MET A 24 -12.32 -42.62 -3.44
C MET A 24 -12.36 -41.58 -2.29
N ILE A 25 -13.15 -41.84 -1.23
CA ILE A 25 -13.19 -41.02 -0.02
C ILE A 25 -11.88 -41.13 0.76
N SER A 26 -11.23 -42.31 0.80
CA SER A 26 -9.94 -42.51 1.47
C SER A 26 -8.79 -41.84 0.72
N LEU A 27 -8.81 -41.84 -0.60
CA LEU A 27 -7.81 -41.17 -1.44
C LEU A 27 -8.00 -39.65 -1.46
N ASN A 28 -9.23 -39.16 -1.24
CA ASN A 28 -9.52 -37.72 -1.17
C ASN A 28 -9.30 -37.12 0.23
N LYS A 29 -8.90 -37.93 1.20
CA LYS A 29 -8.40 -37.50 2.51
C LYS A 29 -6.91 -37.12 2.50
N GLN A 30 -6.36 -36.78 1.36
CA GLN A 30 -5.13 -36.00 1.34
C GLN A 30 -5.45 -34.66 1.98
N PRO A 31 -4.82 -34.29 3.09
CA PRO A 31 -4.98 -32.93 3.61
C PRO A 31 -4.48 -32.00 2.51
N LEU A 32 -5.39 -31.22 1.93
CA LEU A 32 -5.04 -30.05 1.13
C LEU A 32 -4.12 -29.22 2.02
N LEU A 33 -2.78 -29.37 1.76
CA LEU A 33 -1.73 -28.53 2.32
C LEU A 33 -2.07 -28.06 3.77
N SER A 34 -1.84 -28.94 4.75
CA SER A 34 -1.52 -28.42 6.05
C SER A 34 -0.19 -27.69 5.87
N VAL A 35 -0.25 -26.38 5.67
CA VAL A 35 0.86 -25.52 6.02
C VAL A 35 1.00 -25.72 7.54
N GLU A 36 1.84 -26.66 7.90
CA GLU A 36 2.32 -26.80 9.26
C GLU A 36 3.10 -25.51 9.50
N SER A 37 2.39 -24.49 10.05
CA SER A 37 3.05 -23.36 10.66
C SER A 37 3.88 -23.93 11.81
N LYS A 38 5.11 -24.32 11.51
CA LYS A 38 6.12 -24.55 12.54
C LYS A 38 6.29 -23.23 13.25
N GLY A 39 5.58 -23.08 14.37
CA GLY A 39 5.81 -22.04 15.34
C GLY A 39 7.30 -22.03 15.71
N ASN A 40 7.90 -20.90 15.54
CA ASN A 40 9.23 -20.38 15.81
C ASN A 40 9.94 -19.99 14.51
N THR A 41 9.44 -18.98 13.86
CA THR A 41 10.21 -18.35 12.79
C THR A 41 10.71 -17.02 13.31
N GLU A 42 11.97 -17.00 13.76
CA GLU A 42 12.71 -15.75 13.70
C GLU A 42 12.66 -15.31 12.24
N PRO A 43 12.39 -14.01 11.93
CA PRO A 43 12.37 -13.57 10.54
C PRO A 43 13.70 -13.96 9.95
N THR A 44 13.65 -14.72 8.87
CA THR A 44 14.88 -15.05 8.16
C THR A 44 15.46 -13.73 7.62
N PRO A 45 16.79 -13.60 7.51
CA PRO A 45 17.41 -12.44 6.87
C PRO A 45 16.79 -12.14 5.49
N MET A 46 16.26 -13.15 4.80
CA MET A 46 15.58 -13.00 3.51
C MET A 46 14.24 -12.30 3.65
N GLU A 47 13.41 -12.62 4.66
CA GLU A 47 12.12 -11.94 4.90
C GLU A 47 12.32 -10.46 5.25
N VAL A 48 13.35 -10.13 6.02
CA VAL A 48 13.73 -8.73 6.33
C VAL A 48 14.19 -8.00 5.07
N LEU A 49 15.00 -8.64 4.21
CA LEU A 49 15.43 -8.09 2.94
C LEU A 49 14.25 -7.87 2.00
N ASP A 50 13.29 -8.78 1.95
CA ASP A 50 12.10 -8.66 1.12
C ASP A 50 11.23 -7.48 1.55
N VAL A 51 11.02 -7.26 2.85
CA VAL A 51 10.30 -6.08 3.36
C VAL A 51 11.05 -4.78 3.04
N ARG A 52 12.39 -4.77 3.16
CA ARG A 52 13.21 -3.60 2.78
C ARG A 52 13.15 -3.33 1.28
N SER A 53 13.04 -4.35 0.44
CA SER A 53 12.98 -4.24 -1.02
C SER A 53 11.73 -3.50 -1.53
N ILE A 54 10.68 -3.36 -0.70
CA ILE A 54 9.51 -2.51 -0.99
C ILE A 54 9.95 -1.07 -1.28
N GLY A 55 11.07 -0.63 -0.68
CA GLY A 55 11.60 0.71 -0.83
C GLY A 55 10.71 1.75 -0.13
N GLN A 56 9.87 2.44 -0.88
CA GLN A 56 8.94 3.43 -0.33
C GLN A 56 7.57 2.80 -0.07
N TRP A 57 7.05 2.95 1.16
CA TRP A 57 5.70 2.51 1.51
C TRP A 57 4.83 3.72 1.84
N GLU A 58 3.79 3.89 1.03
CA GLU A 58 2.81 4.96 1.17
C GLU A 58 1.73 4.58 2.18
N PHE A 59 1.45 5.50 3.11
CA PHE A 59 0.45 5.30 4.17
C PHE A 59 -0.71 6.29 4.11
N LEU A 60 -0.53 7.42 3.41
CA LEU A 60 -1.60 8.41 3.23
C LEU A 60 -1.37 9.19 1.93
N THR A 61 -2.40 9.23 1.10
CA THR A 61 -2.46 10.07 -0.11
C THR A 61 -3.39 11.24 0.13
N LEU A 62 -2.95 12.42 -0.26
CA LEU A 62 -3.70 13.67 -0.17
C LEU A 62 -3.78 14.28 -1.56
N SER A 63 -4.99 14.35 -2.13
CA SER A 63 -5.24 15.08 -3.37
C SER A 63 -5.67 16.50 -3.04
N ASP A 64 -5.11 17.47 -3.73
CA ASP A 64 -5.40 18.89 -3.56
C ASP A 64 -5.56 19.59 -4.90
N GLU A 65 -6.41 20.61 -4.93
CA GLU A 65 -6.62 21.49 -6.06
C GLU A 65 -6.44 22.92 -5.61
N GLU A 66 -5.65 23.70 -6.36
CA GLU A 66 -5.33 25.07 -6.04
C GLU A 66 -5.47 25.97 -7.25
N ILE A 67 -6.16 27.09 -7.07
CA ILE A 67 -6.20 28.17 -8.06
C ILE A 67 -5.22 29.24 -7.61
N VAL A 68 -4.26 29.53 -8.47
CA VAL A 68 -3.23 30.53 -8.19
C VAL A 68 -3.18 31.55 -9.30
N ASP A 69 -3.14 32.79 -8.92
CA ASP A 69 -3.11 33.94 -9.79
C ASP A 69 -1.88 34.83 -9.56
N THR A 70 -1.59 35.64 -10.55
CA THR A 70 -0.68 36.78 -10.47
C THR A 70 -1.14 37.88 -11.42
N VAL A 71 -1.00 39.12 -10.98
CA VAL A 71 -1.36 40.29 -11.76
C VAL A 71 -0.11 41.14 -11.99
N ARG A 72 0.04 41.63 -13.20
CA ARG A 72 1.07 42.60 -13.58
C ARG A 72 0.39 43.92 -13.94
N HIS A 73 0.60 44.92 -13.11
CA HIS A 73 0.05 46.24 -13.35
C HIS A 73 0.82 46.96 -14.46
N GLY A 74 0.11 47.48 -15.46
CA GLY A 74 0.67 48.21 -16.59
C GLY A 74 0.01 49.56 -16.75
N PHE A 75 0.69 50.46 -17.45
CA PHE A 75 0.16 51.82 -17.70
C PHE A 75 -1.11 51.82 -18.58
N PHE A 76 -1.26 50.83 -19.45
CA PHE A 76 -2.41 50.70 -20.35
C PHE A 76 -3.41 49.60 -19.93
N GLY A 77 -3.31 49.13 -18.73
CA GLY A 77 -4.14 48.07 -18.17
C GLY A 77 -3.35 46.98 -17.52
N ASP A 78 -4.04 46.16 -16.74
CA ASP A 78 -3.45 45.06 -16.01
C ASP A 78 -3.47 43.78 -16.85
N SER A 79 -2.46 42.97 -16.70
CA SER A 79 -2.39 41.63 -17.27
C SER A 79 -2.56 40.62 -16.14
N GLU A 80 -3.38 39.57 -16.34
CA GLU A 80 -3.67 38.54 -15.32
C GLU A 80 -3.30 37.16 -15.86
N LEU A 81 -2.62 36.38 -15.00
CA LEU A 81 -2.38 34.97 -15.20
C LEU A 81 -2.93 34.20 -14.01
N SER A 82 -3.94 33.36 -14.25
CA SER A 82 -4.53 32.47 -13.26
C SER A 82 -4.56 31.04 -13.79
N ARG A 83 -4.16 30.07 -12.97
CA ARG A 83 -4.08 28.65 -13.35
C ARG A 83 -4.63 27.77 -12.25
N ILE A 84 -5.22 26.64 -12.68
CA ILE A 84 -5.69 25.57 -11.80
C ILE A 84 -4.62 24.48 -11.78
N TYR A 85 -4.15 24.15 -10.58
CA TYR A 85 -3.17 23.13 -10.32
C TYR A 85 -3.81 21.96 -9.57
N TYR A 86 -3.42 20.74 -9.94
CA TYR A 86 -3.81 19.52 -9.27
C TYR A 86 -2.56 18.87 -8.69
N GLY A 87 -2.61 18.46 -7.43
CA GLY A 87 -1.50 17.84 -6.74
C GLY A 87 -1.91 16.60 -5.99
N THR A 88 -1.00 15.61 -5.93
CA THR A 88 -1.17 14.39 -5.14
C THR A 88 0.05 14.20 -4.25
N LEU A 89 -0.10 14.50 -2.97
CA LEU A 89 0.97 14.39 -1.98
C LEU A 89 0.88 13.03 -1.29
N ARG A 90 1.97 12.25 -1.33
CA ARG A 90 2.06 10.91 -0.75
C ARG A 90 2.92 10.96 0.50
N LEU A 91 2.33 10.64 1.66
CA LEU A 91 3.03 10.53 2.93
C LEU A 91 3.31 9.06 3.23
N GLY A 92 4.57 8.75 3.51
CA GLY A 92 5.00 7.38 3.74
C GLY A 92 6.38 7.30 4.37
N SER A 93 6.90 6.09 4.47
CA SER A 93 8.23 5.79 4.96
C SER A 93 9.09 5.20 3.86
N ASP A 94 10.33 5.63 3.81
CA ASP A 94 11.34 5.11 2.90
C ASP A 94 12.13 4.01 3.63
N LEU A 95 11.76 2.75 3.39
CA LEU A 95 12.36 1.58 4.04
C LEU A 95 13.81 1.35 3.62
N SER A 96 14.26 1.93 2.50
CA SER A 96 15.67 1.87 2.12
C SER A 96 16.58 2.60 3.13
N LYS A 97 15.99 3.52 3.92
CA LYS A 97 16.65 4.26 5.00
C LYS A 97 16.49 3.61 6.38
N ALA A 98 15.83 2.45 6.45
CA ALA A 98 15.70 1.71 7.70
C ALA A 98 17.07 1.16 8.13
N GLY A 99 17.34 1.17 9.43
CA GLY A 99 18.51 0.52 10.01
C GLY A 99 18.50 -1.00 9.77
N ASP A 100 19.64 -1.65 9.97
CA ASP A 100 19.71 -3.11 9.75
C ASP A 100 18.79 -3.89 10.71
N ASP A 101 18.60 -3.36 11.91
CA ASP A 101 17.77 -3.95 12.96
C ASP A 101 16.34 -3.39 12.99
N PHE A 102 15.82 -2.87 11.85
CA PHE A 102 14.48 -2.27 11.84
C PHE A 102 13.35 -3.28 12.10
N VAL A 103 13.62 -4.57 11.92
CA VAL A 103 12.76 -5.69 12.30
C VAL A 103 13.50 -6.57 13.29
N HIS A 104 12.96 -6.68 14.48
CA HIS A 104 13.44 -7.60 15.52
C HIS A 104 12.32 -8.56 15.89
N ALA A 105 12.59 -9.86 15.82
CA ALA A 105 11.59 -10.87 16.18
C ALA A 105 12.14 -11.87 17.20
N GLU A 106 11.26 -12.27 18.09
CA GLU A 106 11.52 -13.31 19.07
C GLU A 106 10.27 -14.19 19.21
N LYS A 107 10.41 -15.47 18.87
CA LYS A 107 9.32 -16.47 18.90
C LYS A 107 8.11 -16.02 18.04
N ASP A 108 6.99 -15.69 18.68
CA ASP A 108 5.75 -15.25 18.04
C ASP A 108 5.52 -13.73 18.13
N SER A 109 6.53 -12.99 18.55
CA SER A 109 6.54 -11.54 18.72
C SER A 109 7.48 -10.86 17.74
N VAL A 110 7.10 -9.71 17.21
CA VAL A 110 7.93 -8.90 16.30
C VAL A 110 7.79 -7.41 16.63
N TRP A 111 8.91 -6.73 16.64
CA TRP A 111 9.03 -5.27 16.78
C TRP A 111 9.56 -4.70 15.47
N VAL A 112 8.84 -3.73 14.93
CA VAL A 112 9.22 -3.08 13.66
C VAL A 112 9.41 -1.59 13.89
N THR A 113 10.60 -1.08 13.61
CA THR A 113 10.93 0.34 13.73
C THR A 113 11.02 0.96 12.32
N LEU A 114 9.98 1.68 11.93
CA LEU A 114 9.95 2.35 10.63
C LEU A 114 10.72 3.67 10.67
N PRO A 115 11.38 4.06 9.58
CA PRO A 115 11.82 5.44 9.40
C PRO A 115 10.64 6.42 9.54
N LYS A 116 10.94 7.68 9.87
CA LYS A 116 9.90 8.71 10.00
C LYS A 116 9.07 8.87 8.73
N ILE A 117 7.82 9.26 8.91
CA ILE A 117 6.94 9.58 7.79
C ILE A 117 7.40 10.89 7.14
N THR A 118 7.55 10.85 5.84
CA THR A 118 7.94 12.00 5.02
C THR A 118 7.06 12.11 3.78
N LEU A 119 7.13 13.25 3.09
CA LEU A 119 6.63 13.36 1.74
C LEU A 119 7.54 12.53 0.82
N LEU A 120 6.97 11.53 0.15
CA LEU A 120 7.75 10.58 -0.67
C LEU A 120 8.15 11.18 -2.01
N ASP A 121 7.33 12.09 -2.56
CA ASP A 121 7.57 12.71 -3.86
C ASP A 121 7.55 14.24 -3.74
N ASN A 122 8.61 14.87 -4.19
CA ASN A 122 8.69 16.32 -4.20
C ASN A 122 8.00 16.94 -5.42
N TYR A 123 7.82 16.19 -6.49
CA TYR A 123 7.15 16.59 -7.73
C TYR A 123 5.72 16.05 -7.75
N PHE A 124 4.86 16.62 -6.91
CA PHE A 124 3.50 16.16 -6.69
C PHE A 124 2.43 16.89 -7.49
N ILE A 125 2.80 17.98 -8.22
CA ILE A 125 1.87 18.66 -9.13
C ILE A 125 1.76 17.88 -10.43
N ASP A 126 0.53 17.63 -10.86
CA ASP A 126 0.21 17.02 -12.13
C ASP A 126 0.23 18.10 -13.23
N GLU A 127 1.37 18.23 -13.90
CA GLU A 127 1.58 19.17 -14.99
C GLU A 127 0.61 18.93 -16.16
N ALA A 128 0.25 17.67 -16.43
CA ALA A 128 -0.64 17.32 -17.54
C ALA A 128 -2.08 17.77 -17.29
N ARG A 129 -2.51 17.83 -16.03
CA ARG A 129 -3.84 18.32 -15.64
C ARG A 129 -3.88 19.83 -15.38
N THR A 130 -2.72 20.45 -15.19
CA THR A 130 -2.63 21.90 -14.95
C THR A 130 -3.15 22.66 -16.18
N ARG A 131 -4.10 23.58 -15.96
CA ARG A 131 -4.75 24.33 -17.04
C ARG A 131 -4.85 25.82 -16.72
N PRO A 132 -4.81 26.69 -17.74
CA PRO A 132 -5.08 28.12 -17.55
C PRO A 132 -6.57 28.31 -17.19
N LEU A 133 -6.83 29.24 -16.27
CA LEU A 133 -8.16 29.76 -15.96
C LEU A 133 -8.32 31.13 -16.62
N ILE A 134 -7.33 32.03 -16.44
CA ILE A 134 -7.23 33.34 -17.09
C ILE A 134 -5.78 33.46 -17.56
N GLU A 135 -5.60 33.89 -18.80
CA GLU A 135 -4.29 34.21 -19.35
C GLU A 135 -4.43 35.42 -20.27
N ASP A 136 -4.37 36.61 -19.67
CA ASP A 136 -4.40 37.88 -20.35
C ASP A 136 -3.02 38.55 -20.32
N GLY A 137 -2.58 39.08 -21.47
CA GLY A 137 -1.27 39.67 -21.64
C GLY A 137 -0.18 38.69 -22.08
N LYS A 138 1.09 39.11 -21.95
CA LYS A 138 2.26 38.30 -22.32
C LYS A 138 2.95 37.73 -21.09
N TRP A 139 2.96 36.40 -20.98
CA TRP A 139 3.57 35.65 -19.87
C TRP A 139 4.71 34.78 -20.36
N THR A 140 5.80 34.79 -19.64
CA THR A 140 6.97 33.94 -19.92
C THR A 140 6.86 32.58 -19.23
N ASN A 141 7.71 31.63 -19.63
CA ASN A 141 7.82 30.35 -18.91
C ASN A 141 8.33 30.54 -17.45
N ALA A 142 9.13 31.57 -17.19
CA ALA A 142 9.58 31.92 -15.85
C ALA A 142 8.41 32.36 -14.95
N ASP A 143 7.47 33.15 -15.50
CA ASP A 143 6.26 33.57 -14.79
C ASP A 143 5.37 32.36 -14.43
N ARG A 144 5.15 31.46 -15.39
CA ARG A 144 4.39 30.22 -15.17
C ARG A 144 5.07 29.32 -14.12
N ALA A 145 6.40 29.16 -14.19
CA ALA A 145 7.16 28.41 -13.18
C ALA A 145 7.09 29.05 -11.80
N ALA A 146 7.06 30.39 -11.72
CA ALA A 146 6.86 31.10 -10.44
C ALA A 146 5.47 30.80 -9.86
N LEU A 147 4.45 30.73 -10.70
CA LEU A 147 3.09 30.39 -10.30
C LEU A 147 2.99 28.93 -9.82
N THR A 148 3.63 27.99 -10.51
CA THR A 148 3.73 26.58 -10.07
C THR A 148 4.36 26.50 -8.68
N ARG A 149 5.49 27.19 -8.44
CA ARG A 149 6.12 27.23 -7.10
C ARG A 149 5.22 27.86 -6.04
N LYS A 150 4.35 28.82 -6.40
CA LYS A 150 3.36 29.40 -5.48
C LYS A 150 2.31 28.35 -5.11
N ALA A 151 1.79 27.59 -6.09
CA ALA A 151 0.85 26.49 -5.90
C ALA A 151 1.46 25.41 -4.98
N GLU A 152 2.67 24.95 -5.27
CA GLU A 152 3.39 23.97 -4.45
C GLU A 152 3.48 24.39 -2.97
N ARG A 153 3.84 25.64 -2.72
CA ARG A 153 3.95 26.15 -1.33
C ARG A 153 2.61 26.14 -0.60
N ILE A 154 1.53 26.51 -1.30
CA ILE A 154 0.18 26.54 -0.71
C ILE A 154 -0.27 25.12 -0.40
N MET A 155 -0.15 24.21 -1.37
CA MET A 155 -0.52 22.80 -1.21
C MET A 155 0.30 22.13 -0.08
N ARG A 156 1.62 22.36 -0.03
CA ARG A 156 2.47 21.86 1.08
C ARG A 156 1.97 22.36 2.43
N LYS A 157 1.68 23.66 2.55
CA LYS A 157 1.18 24.22 3.80
C LYS A 157 -0.16 23.64 4.23
N ARG A 158 -1.05 23.37 3.28
CA ARG A 158 -2.39 22.81 3.52
C ARG A 158 -2.34 21.32 3.85
N CYS A 159 -1.51 20.55 3.13
CA CYS A 159 -1.50 19.09 3.23
C CYS A 159 -0.48 18.56 4.25
N LEU A 160 0.69 19.19 4.43
CA LEU A 160 1.73 18.71 5.33
C LEU A 160 1.52 19.21 6.76
N THR A 161 0.39 18.85 7.35
CA THR A 161 0.00 19.23 8.71
C THR A 161 0.40 18.13 9.71
N LYS A 162 0.58 18.50 10.98
CA LYS A 162 0.82 17.54 12.07
C LYS A 162 -0.26 16.45 12.11
N GLU A 163 -1.52 16.82 11.84
CA GLU A 163 -2.63 15.87 11.81
C GLU A 163 -2.48 14.84 10.70
N ASN A 164 -2.12 15.26 9.48
CA ASN A 164 -1.94 14.34 8.35
C ASN A 164 -0.73 13.42 8.56
N PHE A 165 0.37 13.92 9.13
CA PHE A 165 1.50 13.07 9.53
C PHE A 165 1.10 12.06 10.60
N ARG A 166 0.27 12.46 11.59
CA ARG A 166 -0.26 11.53 12.59
C ARG A 166 -1.13 10.46 11.95
N LYS A 167 -2.06 10.84 11.06
CA LYS A 167 -2.90 9.87 10.31
C LYS A 167 -2.04 8.88 9.51
N ALA A 168 -1.01 9.36 8.82
CA ALA A 168 -0.08 8.50 8.09
C ALA A 168 0.67 7.54 9.03
N SER A 169 1.11 8.02 10.20
CA SER A 169 1.77 7.17 11.21
C SER A 169 0.83 6.12 11.79
N ASP A 170 -0.43 6.46 12.04
CA ASP A 170 -1.43 5.52 12.54
C ASP A 170 -1.75 4.45 11.47
N ASN A 171 -1.90 4.86 10.20
CA ASN A 171 -2.06 3.94 9.07
C ASN A 171 -0.85 3.02 8.91
N ALA A 172 0.38 3.54 9.07
CA ALA A 172 1.60 2.76 9.03
C ALA A 172 1.58 1.63 10.08
N ARG A 173 1.23 1.97 11.33
CA ARG A 173 1.11 0.97 12.40
C ARG A 173 0.11 -0.12 12.06
N ILE A 174 -1.06 0.27 11.54
CA ILE A 174 -2.13 -0.70 11.20
C ILE A 174 -1.68 -1.61 10.04
N GLN A 175 -1.17 -1.04 8.95
CA GLN A 175 -0.82 -1.81 7.74
C GLN A 175 0.37 -2.72 7.98
N VAL A 176 1.42 -2.22 8.63
CA VAL A 176 2.61 -3.02 8.93
C VAL A 176 2.29 -4.11 9.94
N ALA A 177 1.50 -3.82 10.97
CA ALA A 177 1.05 -4.84 11.91
C ALA A 177 0.20 -5.92 11.22
N ALA A 178 -0.66 -5.55 10.27
CA ALA A 178 -1.44 -6.51 9.49
C ALA A 178 -0.56 -7.42 8.64
N LEU A 179 0.49 -6.87 8.00
CA LEU A 179 1.46 -7.65 7.23
C LEU A 179 2.13 -8.71 8.10
N PHE A 180 2.73 -8.32 9.23
CA PHE A 180 3.45 -9.26 10.09
C PHE A 180 2.52 -10.27 10.76
N ARG A 181 1.28 -9.90 11.07
CA ARG A 181 0.26 -10.89 11.52
C ARG A 181 -0.08 -11.90 10.44
N ALA A 182 -0.15 -11.48 9.16
CA ALA A 182 -0.36 -12.40 8.04
C ALA A 182 0.83 -13.34 7.83
N MET A 183 2.05 -12.93 8.24
CA MET A 183 3.25 -13.77 8.27
C MET A 183 3.28 -14.76 9.46
N GLY A 184 2.30 -14.69 10.38
CA GLY A 184 2.14 -15.65 11.49
C GLY A 184 2.53 -15.15 12.88
N TYR A 185 3.01 -13.89 13.00
CA TYR A 185 3.32 -13.32 14.32
C TYR A 185 2.04 -12.99 15.09
N LYS A 186 1.97 -13.41 16.36
CA LYS A 186 0.82 -13.12 17.21
C LYS A 186 0.89 -11.75 17.86
N HIS A 187 2.08 -11.35 18.24
CA HIS A 187 2.36 -10.07 18.89
C HIS A 187 3.20 -9.19 17.98
N VAL A 188 2.62 -8.11 17.52
CA VAL A 188 3.28 -7.17 16.59
C VAL A 188 3.23 -5.78 17.17
N GLU A 189 4.41 -5.20 17.39
CA GLU A 189 4.58 -3.81 17.78
C GLU A 189 5.25 -3.02 16.65
N VAL A 190 4.67 -1.88 16.30
CA VAL A 190 5.19 -1.02 15.23
C VAL A 190 5.47 0.37 15.77
N ILE A 191 6.73 0.76 15.73
CA ILE A 191 7.23 2.08 16.13
C ILE A 191 7.52 2.87 14.85
N VAL A 192 7.05 4.11 14.81
CA VAL A 192 7.34 5.05 13.71
C VAL A 192 8.32 6.08 14.23
N GLY A 193 9.43 6.26 13.54
CA GLY A 193 10.46 7.26 13.87
C GLY A 193 9.91 8.69 13.88
N ASN A 194 10.46 9.52 14.75
CA ASN A 194 10.11 10.94 14.91
C ASN A 194 10.84 11.83 13.90
#